data_ea8db22e5e046d4df54847d506b3211a
#
_entry.id   ea8db22e5e046d4df54847d506b3211a
#
_cell.length_a   1.000
_cell.length_b   1.000
_cell.length_c   1.000
_cell.angle_alpha   90.00
_cell.angle_beta   90.00
_cell.angle_gamma   90.00
#
_symmetry.space_group_name_H-M   'P 1'
#
loop_
_entity.id
_entity.type
_entity.pdbx_description
1 polymer ?
#
loop_
_entity_poly.entity_id
_entity_poly.type
_entity_poly.pdbx_seq_one_letter_code
_entity_poly.pdbx_strand_id
1 'polypeptide(L)'
;MRSATTTQEETRRIWRGGEFYNSLQTEELDELERCTSCASFFPESTLFSEDEFPKRVFILLSGRAKVSVSLSDGKRFILRIAEPGEVLGLASALTGNPYEMTAETISLCHVALIGRKAFLEFLARHPSALKSAARSLGNYYDQACARFRTIGGTPSVAAKLARFLLESSSSGEQTEYGTRLRLTLTHAEIGECIGMCRESVSRTMCDFRRRKFISLRGSTLTITDQHSLERCAAI
;
A
#
# COMPACT_ATOMS: atom_id res chain seq x y z
N MET A 1 -10.55 -5.08 27.21
CA MET A 1 -9.57 -4.22 26.52
C MET A 1 -8.17 -4.59 27.01
N ARG A 2 -7.43 -5.41 26.28
CA ARG A 2 -5.99 -5.63 26.55
C ARG A 2 -5.24 -4.93 25.41
N SER A 3 -4.59 -3.81 25.73
CA SER A 3 -3.62 -3.16 24.87
C SER A 3 -2.47 -4.15 24.66
N ALA A 4 -2.31 -4.66 23.44
CA ALA A 4 -1.11 -5.37 23.06
C ALA A 4 0.00 -4.31 22.96
N THR A 5 0.77 -4.17 24.03
CA THR A 5 1.98 -3.36 24.04
C THR A 5 3.00 -4.09 23.16
N THR A 6 3.08 -3.69 21.90
CA THR A 6 4.20 -4.10 21.04
C THR A 6 5.46 -3.62 21.73
N THR A 7 6.40 -4.53 22.02
CA THR A 7 7.63 -4.21 22.72
C THR A 7 8.45 -3.22 21.89
N GLN A 8 9.14 -2.27 22.51
CA GLN A 8 10.02 -1.30 21.81
C GLN A 8 10.97 -2.00 20.81
N GLU A 9 11.44 -3.19 21.13
CA GLU A 9 12.29 -4.00 20.26
C GLU A 9 11.58 -4.51 18.99
N GLU A 10 10.31 -4.93 19.10
CA GLU A 10 9.50 -5.31 17.94
C GLU A 10 9.21 -4.12 17.04
N THR A 11 8.90 -2.97 17.61
CA THR A 11 8.71 -1.71 16.89
C THR A 11 9.99 -1.35 16.13
N ARG A 12 11.16 -1.40 16.78
CA ARG A 12 12.47 -1.14 16.14
C ARG A 12 12.81 -2.12 15.02
N ARG A 13 12.44 -3.39 15.16
CA ARG A 13 12.66 -4.41 14.12
C ARG A 13 11.82 -4.14 12.89
N ILE A 14 10.60 -3.68 13.06
CA ILE A 14 9.67 -3.33 11.98
C ILE A 14 10.13 -2.03 11.30
N TRP A 15 10.60 -1.04 12.06
CA TRP A 15 11.14 0.20 11.52
C TRP A 15 12.33 -0.04 10.60
N ARG A 16 13.23 -0.95 10.94
CA ARG A 16 14.37 -1.34 10.11
C ARG A 16 13.98 -2.04 8.78
N GLY A 17 12.73 -2.41 8.58
CA GLY A 17 12.22 -2.96 7.32
C GLY A 17 11.75 -1.91 6.32
N GLY A 18 11.55 -0.65 6.73
CA GLY A 18 11.04 0.42 5.89
C GLY A 18 12.16 1.25 5.26
N GLU A 19 11.99 1.62 3.98
CA GLU A 19 12.98 2.38 3.24
C GLU A 19 13.33 3.73 3.91
N PHE A 20 12.36 4.38 4.51
CA PHE A 20 12.56 5.62 5.24
C PHE A 20 13.55 5.46 6.40
N TYR A 21 13.50 4.35 7.12
CA TYR A 21 14.30 4.10 8.32
C TYR A 21 15.67 3.52 8.04
N ASN A 22 15.84 2.81 6.92
CA ASN A 22 17.11 2.17 6.57
C ASN A 22 18.28 3.15 6.42
N SER A 23 17.98 4.43 6.25
CA SER A 23 18.98 5.50 6.12
C SER A 23 19.23 6.28 7.41
N LEU A 24 18.44 6.01 8.46
CA LEU A 24 18.56 6.70 9.75
C LEU A 24 19.61 6.02 10.64
N GLN A 25 20.39 6.85 11.37
CA GLN A 25 21.31 6.38 12.39
C GLN A 25 20.55 6.04 13.68
N THR A 26 21.20 5.33 14.59
CA THR A 26 20.56 4.87 15.83
C THR A 26 20.04 6.04 16.67
N GLU A 27 20.81 7.12 16.76
CA GLU A 27 20.46 8.33 17.51
C GLU A 27 19.26 9.05 16.90
N GLU A 28 19.17 9.08 15.56
CA GLU A 28 18.05 9.66 14.83
C GLU A 28 16.76 8.83 15.04
N LEU A 29 16.90 7.50 15.07
CA LEU A 29 15.78 6.60 15.38
C LEU A 29 15.28 6.79 16.81
N ASP A 30 16.18 6.90 17.79
CA ASP A 30 15.83 7.12 19.19
C ASP A 30 15.12 8.48 19.39
N GLU A 31 15.49 9.49 18.63
CA GLU A 31 14.82 10.79 18.66
C GLU A 31 13.42 10.71 18.05
N LEU A 32 13.28 10.05 16.90
CA LEU A 32 12.01 9.88 16.23
C LEU A 32 11.03 9.08 17.10
N GLU A 33 11.50 8.02 17.78
CA GLU A 33 10.72 7.22 18.72
C GLU A 33 10.15 8.08 19.86
N ARG A 34 10.93 9.00 20.40
CA ARG A 34 10.48 9.91 21.49
C ARG A 34 9.34 10.84 21.07
N CYS A 35 9.24 11.16 19.78
CA CYS A 35 8.19 11.99 19.22
C CYS A 35 6.97 11.20 18.73
N THR A 36 6.98 9.87 18.91
CA THR A 36 6.01 8.95 18.34
C THR A 36 5.06 8.41 19.40
N SER A 37 3.78 8.31 19.04
CA SER A 37 2.77 7.51 19.74
C SER A 37 2.32 6.36 18.85
N CYS A 38 2.03 5.19 19.44
CA CYS A 38 1.57 4.03 18.68
C CYS A 38 0.08 3.78 18.93
N ALA A 39 -0.65 3.39 17.87
CA ALA A 39 -2.05 3.01 17.94
C ALA A 39 -2.33 1.79 17.05
N SER A 40 -3.36 1.04 17.43
CA SER A 40 -3.87 -0.08 16.63
C SER A 40 -5.17 0.33 15.96
N PHE A 41 -5.28 0.01 14.67
CA PHE A 41 -6.45 0.29 13.85
C PHE A 41 -7.02 -1.02 13.31
N PHE A 42 -8.31 -1.24 13.52
CA PHE A 42 -9.02 -2.38 12.94
C PHE A 42 -9.17 -2.21 11.42
N PRO A 43 -9.43 -3.30 10.67
CA PRO A 43 -9.78 -3.18 9.25
C PRO A 43 -10.89 -2.14 9.03
N GLU A 44 -10.86 -1.47 7.88
CA GLU A 44 -11.81 -0.41 7.48
C GLU A 44 -11.74 0.87 8.34
N SER A 45 -10.66 1.06 9.10
CA SER A 45 -10.42 2.31 9.84
C SER A 45 -9.75 3.33 8.95
N THR A 46 -10.28 4.56 8.90
CA THR A 46 -9.67 5.69 8.19
C THR A 46 -8.52 6.27 9.03
N LEU A 47 -7.35 6.35 8.43
CA LEU A 47 -6.18 7.01 9.02
C LEU A 47 -6.24 8.53 8.78
N PHE A 48 -6.58 8.93 7.57
CA PHE A 48 -6.85 10.31 7.15
C PHE A 48 -7.68 10.32 5.87
N SER A 49 -8.40 11.40 5.61
CA SER A 49 -9.27 11.58 4.45
C SER A 49 -8.79 12.70 3.53
N GLU A 50 -9.14 12.61 2.24
CA GLU A 50 -9.04 13.74 1.30
C GLU A 50 -9.60 15.02 1.91
N ASP A 51 -9.03 16.16 1.56
CA ASP A 51 -9.38 17.51 1.98
C ASP A 51 -9.13 17.83 3.47
N GLU A 52 -8.72 16.86 4.31
CA GLU A 52 -8.32 17.14 5.68
C GLU A 52 -6.90 17.74 5.72
N PHE A 53 -6.70 18.76 6.58
CA PHE A 53 -5.37 19.32 6.80
C PHE A 53 -4.47 18.37 7.61
N PRO A 54 -3.19 18.22 7.23
CA PRO A 54 -2.27 17.28 7.87
C PRO A 54 -1.89 17.72 9.28
N LYS A 55 -2.38 16.99 10.28
CA LYS A 55 -2.00 17.19 11.70
C LYS A 55 -0.83 16.30 12.11
N ARG A 56 -0.62 15.19 11.38
CA ARG A 56 0.40 14.17 11.69
C ARG A 56 0.79 13.38 10.46
N VAL A 57 1.89 12.65 10.55
CA VAL A 57 2.26 11.57 9.65
C VAL A 57 1.99 10.23 10.32
N PHE A 58 1.76 9.22 9.51
CA PHE A 58 1.45 7.86 9.94
C PHE A 58 2.50 6.93 9.39
N ILE A 59 3.09 6.09 10.24
CA ILE A 59 4.08 5.11 9.82
C ILE A 59 3.47 3.74 10.05
N LEU A 60 3.31 2.98 8.99
CA LEU A 60 2.73 1.66 9.08
C LEU A 60 3.76 0.69 9.64
N LEU A 61 3.53 0.20 10.86
CA LEU A 61 4.42 -0.76 11.53
C LEU A 61 4.07 -2.19 11.18
N SER A 62 2.79 -2.49 11.07
CA SER A 62 2.30 -3.81 10.61
C SER A 62 0.91 -3.67 10.00
N GLY A 63 0.49 -4.70 9.28
CA GLY A 63 -0.75 -4.68 8.54
C GLY A 63 -0.59 -4.02 7.16
N ARG A 64 -1.71 -3.68 6.52
CA ARG A 64 -1.76 -3.02 5.22
C ARG A 64 -2.88 -2.00 5.15
N ALA A 65 -2.66 -0.93 4.40
CA ALA A 65 -3.64 0.12 4.17
C ALA A 65 -3.77 0.43 2.68
N LYS A 66 -4.98 0.70 2.21
CA LYS A 66 -5.22 1.21 0.86
C LYS A 66 -5.12 2.73 0.86
N VAL A 67 -4.47 3.27 -0.16
CA VAL A 67 -4.39 4.70 -0.42
C VAL A 67 -5.16 4.96 -1.71
N SER A 68 -6.24 5.73 -1.62
CA SER A 68 -7.21 5.91 -2.69
C SER A 68 -7.55 7.38 -2.91
N VAL A 69 -8.02 7.69 -4.12
CA VAL A 69 -8.58 8.99 -4.50
C VAL A 69 -10.02 8.82 -4.94
N SER A 70 -10.83 9.84 -4.68
CA SER A 70 -12.20 9.93 -5.18
C SER A 70 -12.20 10.53 -6.58
N LEU A 71 -12.92 9.91 -7.52
CA LEU A 71 -13.07 10.43 -8.87
C LEU A 71 -14.33 11.31 -8.93
N SER A 72 -14.38 12.18 -9.94
CA SER A 72 -15.49 13.12 -10.15
C SER A 72 -16.86 12.45 -10.35
N ASP A 73 -16.87 11.18 -10.77
CA ASP A 73 -18.08 10.34 -10.91
C ASP A 73 -18.48 9.61 -9.61
N GLY A 74 -17.82 9.93 -8.50
CA GLY A 74 -18.07 9.33 -7.18
C GLY A 74 -17.43 7.96 -6.98
N LYS A 75 -16.73 7.42 -7.97
CA LYS A 75 -15.99 6.18 -7.82
C LYS A 75 -14.69 6.42 -7.07
N ARG A 76 -14.25 5.38 -6.36
CA ARG A 76 -12.96 5.37 -5.69
C ARG A 76 -11.94 4.64 -6.58
N PHE A 77 -10.72 5.14 -6.56
CA PHE A 77 -9.60 4.50 -7.23
C PHE A 77 -8.46 4.27 -6.24
N ILE A 78 -8.04 3.01 -6.07
CA ILE A 78 -6.92 2.64 -5.21
C ILE A 78 -5.62 2.84 -5.99
N LEU A 79 -4.85 3.85 -5.59
CA LEU A 79 -3.55 4.15 -6.17
C LEU A 79 -2.52 3.09 -5.79
N ARG A 80 -2.50 2.68 -4.52
CA ARG A 80 -1.57 1.68 -4.00
C ARG A 80 -2.05 1.05 -2.69
N ILE A 81 -1.47 -0.08 -2.37
CA ILE A 81 -1.55 -0.69 -1.05
C ILE A 81 -0.25 -0.37 -0.32
N ALA A 82 -0.36 0.29 0.80
CA ALA A 82 0.77 0.61 1.65
C ALA A 82 1.16 -0.61 2.49
N GLU A 83 2.46 -0.83 2.59
CA GLU A 83 3.09 -1.95 3.30
C GLU A 83 3.83 -1.45 4.57
N PRO A 84 4.19 -2.34 5.50
CA PRO A 84 4.95 -1.97 6.68
C PRO A 84 6.26 -1.24 6.34
N GLY A 85 6.55 -0.19 7.10
CA GLY A 85 7.72 0.68 6.90
C GLY A 85 7.44 1.92 6.06
N GLU A 86 6.25 2.05 5.45
CA GLU A 86 5.90 3.24 4.69
C GLU A 86 5.38 4.39 5.56
N VAL A 87 5.71 5.62 5.13
CA VAL A 87 5.23 6.87 5.74
C VAL A 87 4.05 7.39 4.94
N LEU A 88 2.86 7.41 5.55
CA LEU A 88 1.64 7.89 4.95
C LEU A 88 1.40 9.36 5.32
N GLY A 89 0.83 10.14 4.38
CA GLY A 89 0.56 11.56 4.56
C GLY A 89 1.81 12.45 4.43
N LEU A 90 2.92 11.92 3.91
CA LEU A 90 4.22 12.60 3.83
C LEU A 90 4.17 13.87 2.98
N ALA A 91 3.57 13.83 1.77
CA ALA A 91 3.49 14.98 0.87
C ALA A 91 2.76 16.16 1.53
N SER A 92 1.57 15.90 2.06
CA SER A 92 0.76 16.93 2.74
C SER A 92 1.43 17.44 4.03
N ALA A 93 2.13 16.57 4.76
CA ALA A 93 2.89 17.00 5.93
C ALA A 93 4.01 17.99 5.57
N LEU A 94 4.71 17.80 4.45
CA LEU A 94 5.77 18.68 3.97
C LEU A 94 5.22 19.99 3.41
N THR A 95 4.20 19.93 2.56
CA THR A 95 3.64 21.11 1.88
C THR A 95 2.71 21.94 2.76
N GLY A 96 2.03 21.29 3.72
CA GLY A 96 0.96 21.90 4.53
C GLY A 96 -0.40 21.93 3.82
N ASN A 97 -0.49 21.44 2.59
CA ASN A 97 -1.75 21.32 1.86
C ASN A 97 -2.62 20.21 2.43
N PRO A 98 -3.95 20.25 2.25
CA PRO A 98 -4.83 19.14 2.57
C PRO A 98 -4.36 17.82 1.93
N TYR A 99 -4.78 16.68 2.51
CA TYR A 99 -4.51 15.39 1.89
C TYR A 99 -5.22 15.28 0.54
N GLU A 100 -4.49 14.88 -0.49
CA GLU A 100 -5.03 14.61 -1.83
C GLU A 100 -5.59 13.18 -1.95
N MET A 101 -5.50 12.39 -0.89
CA MET A 101 -5.82 10.96 -0.86
C MET A 101 -6.41 10.58 0.48
N THR A 102 -7.22 9.52 0.49
CA THR A 102 -7.69 8.85 1.71
C THR A 102 -6.86 7.60 1.97
N ALA A 103 -6.43 7.40 3.21
CA ALA A 103 -5.80 6.16 3.66
C ALA A 103 -6.71 5.39 4.63
N GLU A 104 -6.95 4.11 4.32
CA GLU A 104 -7.86 3.24 5.07
C GLU A 104 -7.24 1.86 5.25
N THR A 105 -7.31 1.30 6.45
CA THR A 105 -6.73 -0.01 6.77
C THR A 105 -7.53 -1.15 6.12
N ILE A 106 -6.85 -2.14 5.56
CA ILE A 106 -7.46 -3.37 5.02
C ILE A 106 -7.23 -4.59 5.90
N SER A 107 -6.39 -4.46 6.90
CA SER A 107 -6.13 -5.48 7.94
C SER A 107 -5.99 -4.79 9.29
N LEU A 108 -5.85 -5.56 10.37
CA LEU A 108 -5.39 -4.99 11.64
C LEU A 108 -4.00 -4.36 11.42
N CYS A 109 -3.90 -3.06 11.69
CA CYS A 109 -2.68 -2.28 11.53
C CYS A 109 -2.19 -1.76 12.88
N HIS A 110 -0.88 -1.84 13.09
CA HIS A 110 -0.20 -1.06 14.12
C HIS A 110 0.48 0.13 13.42
N VAL A 111 0.24 1.32 13.92
CA VAL A 111 0.65 2.57 13.27
C VAL A 111 1.35 3.46 14.28
N ALA A 112 2.52 3.95 13.92
CA ALA A 112 3.19 5.00 14.65
C ALA A 112 2.72 6.38 14.14
N LEU A 113 2.41 7.27 15.06
CA LEU A 113 1.81 8.57 14.81
C LEU A 113 2.78 9.66 15.29
N ILE A 114 3.17 10.56 14.39
CA ILE A 114 4.05 11.69 14.72
C ILE A 114 3.33 12.99 14.36
N GLY A 115 3.27 13.93 15.31
CA GLY A 115 2.70 15.24 15.03
C GLY A 115 3.48 15.96 13.92
N ARG A 116 2.76 16.59 12.97
CA ARG A 116 3.36 17.27 11.81
C ARG A 116 4.51 18.20 12.20
N LYS A 117 4.32 19.04 13.24
CA LYS A 117 5.35 19.98 13.69
C LYS A 117 6.62 19.25 14.13
N ALA A 118 6.49 18.25 14.99
CA ALA A 118 7.63 17.46 15.48
C ALA A 118 8.34 16.72 14.34
N PHE A 119 7.59 16.20 13.38
CA PHE A 119 8.15 15.53 12.20
C PHE A 119 8.96 16.49 11.33
N LEU A 120 8.45 17.71 11.08
CA LEU A 120 9.18 18.73 10.32
C LEU A 120 10.44 19.22 11.03
N GLU A 121 10.37 19.42 12.34
CA GLU A 121 11.54 19.76 13.17
C GLU A 121 12.60 18.66 13.16
N PHE A 122 12.16 17.40 13.18
CA PHE A 122 13.05 16.24 13.03
C PHE A 122 13.76 16.24 11.67
N LEU A 123 13.01 16.40 10.56
CA LEU A 123 13.58 16.45 9.22
C LEU A 123 14.55 17.61 9.03
N ALA A 124 14.29 18.77 9.66
CA ALA A 124 15.17 19.93 9.57
C ALA A 124 16.51 19.71 10.29
N ARG A 125 16.53 18.88 11.34
CA ARG A 125 17.75 18.56 12.08
C ARG A 125 18.54 17.40 11.49
N HIS A 126 17.89 16.53 10.71
CA HIS A 126 18.48 15.30 10.18
C HIS A 126 18.41 15.25 8.64
N PRO A 127 19.47 15.71 7.93
CA PRO A 127 19.51 15.69 6.46
C PRO A 127 19.35 14.29 5.85
N SER A 128 19.80 13.23 6.56
CA SER A 128 19.59 11.83 6.20
C SER A 128 18.11 11.47 6.12
N ALA A 129 17.33 11.88 7.12
CA ALA A 129 15.88 11.69 7.18
C ALA A 129 15.16 12.47 6.06
N LEU A 130 15.58 13.73 5.82
CA LEU A 130 15.03 14.55 4.75
C LEU A 130 15.28 13.91 3.37
N LYS A 131 16.51 13.40 3.14
CA LYS A 131 16.85 12.68 1.90
C LYS A 131 16.00 11.41 1.73
N SER A 132 15.74 10.69 2.82
CA SER A 132 14.87 9.51 2.81
C SER A 132 13.42 9.86 2.51
N ALA A 133 12.90 10.94 3.11
CA ALA A 133 11.56 11.44 2.82
C ALA A 133 11.42 11.82 1.32
N ALA A 134 12.42 12.52 0.77
CA ALA A 134 12.44 12.86 -0.65
C ALA A 134 12.46 11.62 -1.56
N ARG A 135 13.26 10.59 -1.20
CA ARG A 135 13.29 9.31 -1.94
C ARG A 135 11.95 8.60 -1.88
N SER A 136 11.31 8.52 -0.71
CA SER A 136 9.98 7.93 -0.57
C SER A 136 8.94 8.64 -1.45
N LEU A 137 8.98 9.98 -1.54
CA LEU A 137 8.10 10.73 -2.44
C LEU A 137 8.39 10.42 -3.91
N GLY A 138 9.65 10.30 -4.31
CA GLY A 138 10.03 9.88 -5.66
C GLY A 138 9.45 8.50 -6.01
N ASN A 139 9.59 7.53 -5.11
CA ASN A 139 9.04 6.20 -5.30
C ASN A 139 7.50 6.20 -5.39
N TYR A 140 6.81 7.03 -4.59
CA TYR A 140 5.36 7.16 -4.69
C TYR A 140 4.93 7.79 -6.01
N TYR A 141 5.67 8.78 -6.50
CA TYR A 141 5.45 9.37 -7.82
C TYR A 141 5.62 8.34 -8.94
N ASP A 142 6.70 7.56 -8.92
CA ASP A 142 6.97 6.51 -9.92
C ASP A 142 5.87 5.43 -9.91
N GLN A 143 5.40 5.02 -8.73
CA GLN A 143 4.27 4.09 -8.58
C GLN A 143 2.99 4.68 -9.17
N ALA A 144 2.69 5.95 -8.90
CA ALA A 144 1.52 6.63 -9.46
C ALA A 144 1.59 6.71 -10.99
N CYS A 145 2.75 7.04 -11.55
CA CYS A 145 2.99 7.05 -12.99
C CYS A 145 2.84 5.66 -13.63
N ALA A 146 3.32 4.62 -12.97
CA ALA A 146 3.16 3.24 -13.42
C ALA A 146 1.68 2.83 -13.43
N ARG A 147 0.93 3.16 -12.37
CA ARG A 147 -0.53 2.93 -12.31
C ARG A 147 -1.27 3.67 -13.40
N PHE A 148 -0.97 4.94 -13.62
CA PHE A 148 -1.61 5.72 -14.68
C PHE A 148 -1.42 5.07 -16.07
N ARG A 149 -0.21 4.60 -16.38
CA ARG A 149 0.07 3.87 -17.63
C ARG A 149 -0.73 2.57 -17.74
N THR A 150 -0.87 1.83 -16.63
CA THR A 150 -1.65 0.57 -16.60
C THR A 150 -3.13 0.81 -16.88
N ILE A 151 -3.70 1.92 -16.37
CA ILE A 151 -5.12 2.22 -16.53
C ILE A 151 -5.41 2.77 -17.93
N GLY A 152 -4.57 3.71 -18.40
CA GLY A 152 -4.79 4.44 -19.66
C GLY A 152 -4.46 3.64 -20.91
N GLY A 153 -3.51 2.68 -20.82
CA GLY A 153 -2.95 2.02 -21.99
C GLY A 153 -3.58 0.66 -22.35
N THR A 154 -4.47 0.11 -21.51
CA THR A 154 -4.95 -1.29 -21.71
C THR A 154 -6.47 -1.33 -21.79
N PRO A 155 -7.07 -1.69 -22.93
CA PRO A 155 -8.52 -1.61 -23.14
C PRO A 155 -9.30 -2.74 -22.46
N SER A 156 -8.72 -3.93 -22.25
CA SER A 156 -9.48 -5.10 -21.79
C SER A 156 -9.39 -5.32 -20.29
N VAL A 157 -10.50 -5.74 -19.66
CA VAL A 157 -10.55 -6.14 -18.24
C VAL A 157 -9.60 -7.30 -17.98
N ALA A 158 -9.51 -8.24 -18.92
CA ALA A 158 -8.63 -9.40 -18.80
C ALA A 158 -7.15 -9.00 -18.72
N ALA A 159 -6.73 -8.06 -19.57
CA ALA A 159 -5.35 -7.57 -19.57
C ALA A 159 -5.01 -6.79 -18.27
N LYS A 160 -5.91 -5.92 -17.82
CA LYS A 160 -5.73 -5.18 -16.56
C LYS A 160 -5.65 -6.12 -15.35
N LEU A 161 -6.56 -7.11 -15.30
CA LEU A 161 -6.57 -8.09 -14.21
C LEU A 161 -5.34 -9.00 -14.25
N ALA A 162 -4.94 -9.47 -15.42
CA ALA A 162 -3.74 -10.29 -15.58
C ALA A 162 -2.49 -9.54 -15.09
N ARG A 163 -2.32 -8.28 -15.50
CA ARG A 163 -1.22 -7.43 -15.05
C ARG A 163 -1.23 -7.23 -13.54
N PHE A 164 -2.38 -6.90 -12.95
CA PHE A 164 -2.54 -6.77 -11.51
C PHE A 164 -2.12 -8.03 -10.76
N LEU A 165 -2.52 -9.22 -11.24
CA LEU A 165 -2.17 -10.50 -10.61
C LEU A 165 -0.68 -10.80 -10.74
N LEU A 166 -0.06 -10.52 -11.90
CA LEU A 166 1.37 -10.68 -12.11
C LEU A 166 2.20 -9.73 -11.23
N GLU A 167 1.82 -8.45 -11.14
CA GLU A 167 2.45 -7.48 -10.22
C GLU A 167 2.34 -7.95 -8.77
N SER A 168 1.16 -8.40 -8.35
CA SER A 168 0.93 -8.91 -6.98
C SER A 168 1.71 -10.20 -6.68
N SER A 169 2.07 -10.96 -7.71
CA SER A 169 2.81 -12.22 -7.55
C SER A 169 4.31 -12.04 -7.35
N SER A 170 4.85 -10.84 -7.55
CA SER A 170 6.29 -10.55 -7.37
C SER A 170 6.80 -10.83 -5.95
N SER A 171 5.92 -10.71 -4.94
CA SER A 171 6.17 -11.08 -3.54
C SER A 171 5.65 -12.47 -3.17
N GLY A 172 5.19 -13.26 -4.15
CA GLY A 172 4.62 -14.59 -3.94
C GLY A 172 5.66 -15.68 -3.72
N GLU A 173 5.23 -16.78 -3.11
CA GLU A 173 6.04 -17.97 -2.89
C GLU A 173 6.03 -18.85 -4.15
N GLN A 174 7.20 -19.19 -4.67
CA GLN A 174 7.33 -20.15 -5.77
C GLN A 174 7.10 -21.57 -5.25
N THR A 175 6.19 -22.30 -5.88
CA THR A 175 5.86 -23.69 -5.56
C THR A 175 5.91 -24.57 -6.81
N GLU A 176 5.87 -25.90 -6.64
CA GLU A 176 5.76 -26.85 -7.77
C GLU A 176 4.50 -26.65 -8.63
N TYR A 177 3.44 -26.01 -8.07
CA TYR A 177 2.16 -25.75 -8.75
C TYR A 177 2.07 -24.31 -9.31
N GLY A 178 3.12 -23.52 -9.21
CA GLY A 178 3.17 -22.13 -9.64
C GLY A 178 3.38 -21.14 -8.51
N THR A 179 3.18 -19.86 -8.79
CA THR A 179 3.41 -18.78 -7.82
C THR A 179 2.20 -18.60 -6.91
N ARG A 180 2.39 -18.84 -5.62
CA ARG A 180 1.36 -18.72 -4.58
C ARG A 180 1.42 -17.35 -3.93
N LEU A 181 0.27 -16.69 -3.81
CA LEU A 181 0.14 -15.42 -3.09
C LEU A 181 -1.16 -15.38 -2.28
N ARG A 182 -1.17 -14.56 -1.22
CA ARG A 182 -2.38 -14.31 -0.45
C ARG A 182 -3.11 -13.11 -1.02
N LEU A 183 -4.28 -13.36 -1.60
CA LEU A 183 -5.17 -12.31 -2.11
C LEU A 183 -6.03 -11.79 -0.95
N THR A 184 -5.69 -10.60 -0.45
CA THR A 184 -6.40 -9.96 0.69
C THR A 184 -7.44 -8.95 0.25
N LEU A 185 -7.41 -8.55 -1.02
CA LEU A 185 -8.35 -7.60 -1.59
C LEU A 185 -9.61 -8.33 -2.07
N THR A 186 -10.75 -7.71 -1.84
CA THR A 186 -12.04 -8.12 -2.42
C THR A 186 -12.06 -7.85 -3.92
N HIS A 187 -12.98 -8.48 -4.65
CA HIS A 187 -13.18 -8.18 -6.08
C HIS A 187 -13.58 -6.72 -6.34
N ALA A 188 -14.23 -6.06 -5.37
CA ALA A 188 -14.53 -4.64 -5.45
C ALA A 188 -13.25 -3.80 -5.38
N GLU A 189 -12.39 -4.06 -4.40
CA GLU A 189 -11.11 -3.36 -4.23
C GLU A 189 -10.13 -3.65 -5.39
N ILE A 190 -10.11 -4.88 -5.92
CA ILE A 190 -9.38 -5.18 -7.17
C ILE A 190 -9.93 -4.33 -8.31
N GLY A 191 -11.25 -4.18 -8.41
CA GLY A 191 -11.90 -3.32 -9.38
C GLY A 191 -11.45 -1.86 -9.22
N GLU A 192 -11.41 -1.35 -8.01
CA GLU A 192 -10.88 -0.02 -7.69
C GLU A 192 -9.38 0.14 -8.06
N CYS A 193 -8.57 -0.93 -7.90
CA CYS A 193 -7.15 -0.92 -8.32
C CYS A 193 -6.96 -0.83 -9.83
N ILE A 194 -7.85 -1.43 -10.62
CA ILE A 194 -7.69 -1.53 -12.09
C ILE A 194 -8.67 -0.65 -12.88
N GLY A 195 -9.49 0.15 -12.18
CA GLY A 195 -10.49 1.03 -12.79
C GLY A 195 -11.66 0.28 -13.46
N MET A 196 -12.12 -0.83 -12.84
CA MET A 196 -13.18 -1.71 -13.35
C MET A 196 -14.24 -1.98 -12.28
N CYS A 197 -15.47 -2.33 -12.70
CA CYS A 197 -16.50 -2.72 -11.74
C CYS A 197 -16.27 -4.14 -11.19
N ARG A 198 -16.75 -4.40 -9.96
CA ARG A 198 -16.66 -5.69 -9.27
C ARG A 198 -17.13 -6.88 -10.13
N GLU A 199 -18.22 -6.69 -10.85
CA GLU A 199 -18.85 -7.74 -11.70
C GLU A 199 -17.91 -8.16 -12.83
N SER A 200 -17.23 -7.20 -13.45
CA SER A 200 -16.24 -7.45 -14.52
C SER A 200 -15.02 -8.21 -13.97
N VAL A 201 -14.53 -7.83 -12.80
CA VAL A 201 -13.45 -8.55 -12.10
C VAL A 201 -13.90 -9.98 -11.79
N SER A 202 -15.08 -10.16 -11.19
CA SER A 202 -15.61 -11.49 -10.84
C SER A 202 -15.72 -12.40 -12.06
N ARG A 203 -16.26 -11.91 -13.17
CA ARG A 203 -16.39 -12.69 -14.40
C ARG A 203 -15.03 -13.09 -14.97
N THR A 204 -14.08 -12.17 -15.00
CA THR A 204 -12.75 -12.43 -15.53
C THR A 204 -11.95 -13.40 -14.64
N MET A 205 -12.07 -13.28 -13.31
CA MET A 205 -11.49 -14.24 -12.35
C MET A 205 -12.05 -15.66 -12.56
N CYS A 206 -13.37 -15.79 -12.78
CA CYS A 206 -13.99 -17.08 -13.11
C CYS A 206 -13.47 -17.65 -14.43
N ASP A 207 -13.29 -16.81 -15.46
CA ASP A 207 -12.72 -17.25 -16.75
C ASP A 207 -11.28 -17.71 -16.61
N PHE A 208 -10.42 -16.96 -15.90
CA PHE A 208 -9.04 -17.38 -15.64
C PHE A 208 -8.95 -18.71 -14.87
N ARG A 209 -9.85 -18.92 -13.90
CA ARG A 209 -9.95 -20.21 -13.19
C ARG A 209 -10.38 -21.36 -14.12
N ARG A 210 -11.40 -21.13 -14.96
CA ARG A 210 -11.88 -22.11 -15.93
C ARG A 210 -10.80 -22.51 -16.92
N ARG A 211 -9.98 -21.55 -17.37
CA ARG A 211 -8.83 -21.76 -18.26
C ARG A 211 -7.60 -22.32 -17.55
N LYS A 212 -7.66 -22.51 -16.24
CA LYS A 212 -6.55 -22.99 -15.41
C LYS A 212 -5.32 -22.06 -15.41
N PHE A 213 -5.51 -20.75 -15.64
CA PHE A 213 -4.43 -19.78 -15.49
C PHE A 213 -4.12 -19.51 -14.01
N ILE A 214 -5.17 -19.59 -13.18
CA ILE A 214 -5.10 -19.42 -11.74
C ILE A 214 -5.93 -20.48 -11.03
N SER A 215 -5.59 -20.78 -9.79
CA SER A 215 -6.46 -21.47 -8.84
C SER A 215 -6.68 -20.59 -7.59
N LEU A 216 -7.85 -20.73 -6.95
CA LEU A 216 -8.20 -19.98 -5.76
C LEU A 216 -8.77 -20.92 -4.70
N ARG A 217 -8.16 -20.93 -3.50
CA ARG A 217 -8.62 -21.68 -2.33
C ARG A 217 -8.69 -20.75 -1.14
N GLY A 218 -9.89 -20.35 -0.74
CA GLY A 218 -10.08 -19.29 0.26
C GLY A 218 -9.44 -17.98 -0.22
N SER A 219 -8.53 -17.41 0.58
CA SER A 219 -7.74 -16.22 0.23
C SER A 219 -6.41 -16.53 -0.46
N THR A 220 -6.11 -17.80 -0.74
CA THR A 220 -4.86 -18.20 -1.41
C THR A 220 -5.10 -18.33 -2.91
N LEU A 221 -4.43 -17.47 -3.68
CA LEU A 221 -4.40 -17.53 -5.14
C LEU A 221 -3.07 -18.16 -5.56
N THR A 222 -3.13 -19.10 -6.54
CA THR A 222 -1.94 -19.65 -7.18
C THR A 222 -2.01 -19.37 -8.65
N ILE A 223 -1.01 -18.73 -9.22
CA ILE A 223 -0.84 -18.56 -10.66
C ILE A 223 -0.25 -19.86 -11.18
N THR A 224 -1.06 -20.63 -11.89
CA THR A 224 -0.69 -21.96 -12.40
C THR A 224 -0.16 -21.93 -13.83
N ASP A 225 -0.49 -20.87 -14.58
CA ASP A 225 0.02 -20.63 -15.94
C ASP A 225 0.39 -19.15 -16.10
N GLN A 226 1.59 -18.82 -15.67
CA GLN A 226 2.12 -17.44 -15.73
C GLN A 226 2.23 -16.95 -17.17
N HIS A 227 2.68 -17.79 -18.10
CA HIS A 227 2.85 -17.43 -19.50
C HIS A 227 1.53 -17.02 -20.19
N SER A 228 0.45 -17.73 -19.90
CA SER A 228 -0.88 -17.36 -20.41
C SER A 228 -1.38 -16.03 -19.82
N LEU A 229 -1.10 -15.74 -18.52
CA LEU A 229 -1.41 -14.43 -17.93
C LEU A 229 -0.58 -13.32 -18.57
N GLU A 230 0.72 -13.55 -18.82
CA GLU A 230 1.60 -12.58 -19.48
C GLU A 230 1.10 -12.24 -20.88
N ARG A 231 0.66 -13.24 -21.65
CA ARG A 231 0.04 -13.01 -22.97
C ARG A 231 -1.26 -12.20 -22.86
N CYS A 232 -2.08 -12.45 -21.84
CA CYS A 232 -3.28 -11.63 -21.59
C CYS A 232 -2.92 -10.19 -21.22
N ALA A 233 -1.86 -9.98 -20.46
CA ALA A 233 -1.40 -8.67 -20.00
C ALA A 233 -0.76 -7.84 -21.13
N ALA A 234 -0.27 -8.46 -22.19
CA ALA A 234 0.38 -7.82 -23.34
C ALA A 234 -0.61 -7.25 -24.37
N ILE A 235 -1.90 -7.61 -24.29
CA ILE A 235 -2.98 -7.14 -25.17
C ILE A 235 -3.55 -5.82 -24.62
#